data_911bbc35ba1074e14bb82058e8b6e570
#
_entry.id   911bbc35ba1074e14bb82058e8b6e570
#
_cell.length_a   1.000
_cell.length_b   1.000
_cell.length_c   1.000
_cell.angle_alpha   90.00
_cell.angle_beta   90.00
_cell.angle_gamma   90.00
#
_symmetry.space_group_name_H-M   'P 1'
#
loop_
_entity.id
_entity.type
_entity.pdbx_description
1 polymer ?
#
loop_
_entity_poly.entity_id
_entity_poly.type
_entity_poly.pdbx_seq_one_letter_code
_entity_poly.pdbx_strand_id
1 'polypeptide(L)'
;DEDGALTIADALYLAHEAAFEGGAEAGFGCENTEYGLSMTKLWGVDNGGAFGYYVNDAMAMSLADPVADGDYISAYVYTDAATYSDAYCFFDLKTASEGDVTLTLSGVSFDKDFTLLTNPIAGATITVNGEKTDAVTDENGQATVTVKAGDVISAVSDTMTLVPPCCVVAE
;
A
#
# COMPACT_ATOMS: atom_id res chain seq x y z
N ASP A 1 11.89 18.08 8.19
CA ASP A 1 12.31 18.84 9.37
C ASP A 1 13.83 18.69 9.57
N GLU A 2 14.41 19.39 10.52
CA GLU A 2 15.87 19.41 10.74
C GLU A 2 16.31 18.53 11.93
N ASP A 3 15.50 17.56 12.35
CA ASP A 3 15.80 16.71 13.51
C ASP A 3 16.79 15.57 13.20
N GLY A 4 17.07 15.32 11.91
CA GLY A 4 18.04 14.34 11.42
C GLY A 4 17.52 12.90 11.40
N ALA A 5 16.23 12.68 11.67
CA ALA A 5 15.56 11.41 11.51
C ALA A 5 14.74 11.42 10.21
N LEU A 6 14.79 10.35 9.43
CA LEU A 6 13.89 10.15 8.30
C LEU A 6 12.59 9.51 8.81
N THR A 7 11.46 10.14 8.51
CA THR A 7 10.13 9.69 8.94
C THR A 7 9.25 9.28 7.76
N ILE A 8 8.10 8.66 8.05
CA ILE A 8 7.08 8.37 7.02
C ILE A 8 6.66 9.67 6.32
N ALA A 9 6.48 10.77 7.07
CA ALA A 9 6.11 12.07 6.48
C ALA A 9 7.16 12.57 5.50
N ASP A 10 8.45 12.49 5.83
CA ASP A 10 9.54 12.92 4.96
C ASP A 10 9.59 12.09 3.68
N ALA A 11 9.44 10.76 3.80
CA ALA A 11 9.43 9.87 2.64
C ALA A 11 8.24 10.15 1.72
N LEU A 12 7.04 10.34 2.27
CA LEU A 12 5.85 10.70 1.48
C LEU A 12 5.97 12.10 0.86
N TYR A 13 6.52 13.07 1.59
CA TYR A 13 6.81 14.39 1.06
C TYR A 13 7.72 14.29 -0.19
N LEU A 14 8.85 13.57 -0.06
CA LEU A 14 9.79 13.39 -1.18
C LEU A 14 9.17 12.63 -2.36
N ALA A 15 8.32 11.64 -2.11
CA ALA A 15 7.60 10.93 -3.16
C ALA A 15 6.66 11.85 -3.95
N HIS A 16 5.94 12.76 -3.27
CA HIS A 16 5.08 13.74 -3.92
C HIS A 16 5.90 14.80 -4.70
N GLU A 17 7.02 15.27 -4.14
CA GLU A 17 7.93 16.17 -4.89
C GLU A 17 8.43 15.53 -6.19
N ALA A 18 8.69 14.23 -6.16
CA ALA A 18 9.20 13.52 -7.33
C ALA A 18 8.14 13.17 -8.38
N ALA A 19 6.90 12.90 -7.99
CA ALA A 19 5.93 12.24 -8.86
C ALA A 19 4.55 12.94 -8.98
N PHE A 20 4.23 13.90 -8.12
CA PHE A 20 2.93 14.58 -8.17
C PHE A 20 3.02 15.94 -8.88
N GLU A 21 2.05 16.26 -9.74
CA GLU A 21 1.97 17.57 -10.41
C GLU A 21 1.73 18.67 -9.36
N GLY A 22 2.68 19.62 -9.26
CA GLY A 22 2.68 20.66 -8.22
C GLY A 22 3.39 20.26 -6.94
N GLY A 23 4.05 19.08 -6.91
CA GLY A 23 4.89 18.62 -5.80
C GLY A 23 4.13 18.30 -4.51
N ALA A 24 4.85 18.26 -3.40
CA ALA A 24 4.28 17.95 -2.11
C ALA A 24 3.32 19.04 -1.59
N GLU A 25 3.54 20.32 -1.90
CA GLU A 25 2.65 21.39 -1.51
C GLU A 25 1.22 21.19 -2.05
N ALA A 26 1.11 20.69 -3.27
CA ALA A 26 -0.18 20.42 -3.90
C ALA A 26 -0.77 19.05 -3.47
N GLY A 27 0.07 18.04 -3.31
CA GLY A 27 -0.33 16.64 -3.19
C GLY A 27 -0.37 16.04 -1.79
N PHE A 28 0.39 16.58 -0.84
CA PHE A 28 0.56 16.01 0.50
C PHE A 28 0.20 16.99 1.60
N GLY A 29 -0.37 16.49 2.69
CA GLY A 29 -0.68 17.29 3.87
C GLY A 29 -0.67 16.42 5.13
N CYS A 30 -0.20 17.00 6.23
CA CYS A 30 -0.25 16.39 7.55
C CYS A 30 -0.47 17.44 8.62
N GLU A 31 -1.00 17.03 9.77
CA GLU A 31 -1.20 17.89 10.94
C GLU A 31 -0.95 17.14 12.24
N ASN A 32 -0.57 17.86 13.28
CA ASN A 32 -0.44 17.29 14.62
C ASN A 32 -1.81 17.13 15.26
N THR A 33 -2.11 15.91 15.72
CA THR A 33 -3.32 15.55 16.46
C THR A 33 -2.95 15.05 17.86
N GLU A 34 -3.93 14.78 18.70
CA GLU A 34 -3.72 14.12 19.98
C GLU A 34 -3.13 12.69 19.86
N TYR A 35 -3.22 12.07 18.69
CA TYR A 35 -2.70 10.74 18.38
C TYR A 35 -1.35 10.77 17.66
N GLY A 36 -0.76 11.96 17.47
CA GLY A 36 0.50 12.15 16.73
C GLY A 36 0.31 12.85 15.40
N LEU A 37 1.35 12.81 14.55
CA LEU A 37 1.32 13.40 13.22
C LEU A 37 0.46 12.55 12.29
N SER A 38 -0.65 13.10 11.82
CA SER A 38 -1.65 12.42 11.00
C SER A 38 -1.74 13.03 9.61
N MET A 39 -2.11 12.20 8.63
CA MET A 39 -2.28 12.62 7.23
C MET A 39 -3.60 13.37 7.04
N THR A 40 -3.57 14.46 6.29
CA THR A 40 -4.77 15.23 5.89
C THR A 40 -4.99 15.24 4.39
N LYS A 41 -3.92 14.99 3.60
CA LYS A 41 -4.00 14.93 2.14
C LYS A 41 -2.99 13.93 1.60
N LEU A 42 -3.37 13.12 0.62
CA LEU A 42 -2.51 12.18 -0.09
C LEU A 42 -2.84 12.19 -1.58
N TRP A 43 -1.84 12.39 -2.44
CA TRP A 43 -1.99 12.51 -3.90
C TRP A 43 -3.10 13.50 -4.31
N GLY A 44 -3.16 14.63 -3.60
CA GLY A 44 -4.15 15.68 -3.83
C GLY A 44 -5.55 15.38 -3.30
N VAL A 45 -5.79 14.21 -2.72
CA VAL A 45 -7.08 13.83 -2.14
C VAL A 45 -7.13 14.21 -0.67
N ASP A 46 -8.13 14.99 -0.30
CA ASP A 46 -8.55 15.29 1.07
C ASP A 46 -9.91 14.63 1.29
N ASN A 47 -10.00 13.65 2.19
CA ASN A 47 -11.22 12.90 2.47
C ASN A 47 -11.61 12.93 3.95
N GLY A 48 -11.19 13.95 4.68
CA GLY A 48 -11.51 14.10 6.11
C GLY A 48 -10.64 13.25 7.05
N GLY A 49 -9.43 12.86 6.63
CA GLY A 49 -8.46 12.14 7.47
C GLY A 49 -8.56 10.61 7.39
N ALA A 50 -9.35 10.08 6.45
CA ALA A 50 -9.46 8.63 6.26
C ALA A 50 -8.34 8.10 5.35
N PHE A 51 -7.17 7.89 5.94
CA PHE A 51 -5.97 7.36 5.30
C PHE A 51 -5.42 6.17 6.07
N GLY A 52 -4.80 5.22 5.36
CA GLY A 52 -4.03 4.13 5.96
C GLY A 52 -2.58 4.21 5.55
N TYR A 53 -1.66 3.85 6.44
CA TYR A 53 -0.25 3.77 6.13
C TYR A 53 0.45 2.66 6.90
N TYR A 54 1.36 1.97 6.21
CA TYR A 54 2.07 0.80 6.68
C TYR A 54 3.55 0.93 6.32
N VAL A 55 4.41 0.39 7.18
CA VAL A 55 5.84 0.23 6.90
C VAL A 55 6.15 -1.26 6.96
N ASN A 56 6.68 -1.82 5.88
CA ASN A 56 6.97 -3.27 5.77
C ASN A 56 5.76 -4.15 6.15
N ASP A 57 4.58 -3.75 5.69
CA ASP A 57 3.29 -4.40 5.95
C ASP A 57 2.83 -4.38 7.42
N ALA A 58 3.53 -3.66 8.29
CA ALA A 58 3.10 -3.37 9.66
C ALA A 58 2.40 -2.00 9.73
N MET A 59 1.23 -1.94 10.39
CA MET A 59 0.51 -0.68 10.57
C MET A 59 1.35 0.31 11.35
N ALA A 60 1.51 1.52 10.82
CA ALA A 60 2.14 2.63 11.50
C ALA A 60 1.08 3.47 12.24
N MET A 61 1.45 4.06 13.36
CA MET A 61 0.52 4.83 14.21
C MET A 61 0.67 6.33 14.02
N SER A 62 1.81 6.80 13.52
CA SER A 62 2.09 8.21 13.29
C SER A 62 2.94 8.38 12.04
N LEU A 63 2.71 9.45 11.29
CA LEU A 63 3.60 9.84 10.19
C LEU A 63 5.00 10.26 10.68
N ALA A 64 5.17 10.53 11.98
CA ALA A 64 6.45 10.79 12.61
C ALA A 64 7.23 9.51 12.97
N ASP A 65 6.66 8.31 12.72
CA ASP A 65 7.38 7.07 12.94
C ASP A 65 8.61 7.00 12.04
N PRO A 66 9.79 6.61 12.59
CA PRO A 66 11.03 6.59 11.83
C PRO A 66 11.02 5.50 10.76
N VAL A 67 11.69 5.77 9.64
CA VAL A 67 11.92 4.81 8.56
C VAL A 67 13.41 4.74 8.24
N ALA A 68 13.84 3.62 7.66
CA ALA A 68 15.23 3.35 7.30
C ALA A 68 15.37 3.09 5.79
N ASP A 69 16.61 3.10 5.31
CA ASP A 69 16.92 2.71 3.94
C ASP A 69 16.49 1.26 3.69
N GLY A 70 15.75 1.04 2.60
CA GLY A 70 15.18 -0.26 2.24
C GLY A 70 13.80 -0.54 2.80
N ASP A 71 13.24 0.33 3.64
CA ASP A 71 11.85 0.18 4.09
C ASP A 71 10.87 0.42 2.94
N TYR A 72 9.79 -0.36 2.94
CA TYR A 72 8.67 -0.23 2.02
C TYR A 72 7.50 0.45 2.71
N ILE A 73 7.07 1.59 2.18
CA ILE A 73 5.94 2.36 2.72
C ILE A 73 4.75 2.22 1.80
N SER A 74 3.62 1.76 2.35
CA SER A 74 2.31 1.79 1.70
C SER A 74 1.46 2.88 2.33
N ALA A 75 0.98 3.83 1.54
CA ALA A 75 0.03 4.84 1.98
C ALA A 75 -1.13 4.93 1.00
N TYR A 76 -2.35 5.01 1.51
CA TYR A 76 -3.55 4.99 0.68
C TYR A 76 -4.69 5.80 1.27
N VAL A 77 -5.61 6.19 0.39
CA VAL A 77 -6.86 6.86 0.72
C VAL A 77 -7.95 5.80 0.84
N TYR A 78 -8.67 5.76 1.95
CA TYR A 78 -9.87 4.92 2.04
C TYR A 78 -10.93 5.39 1.05
N THR A 79 -11.46 4.48 0.24
CA THR A 79 -12.60 4.77 -0.67
C THR A 79 -13.90 4.86 0.12
N ASP A 80 -14.00 4.11 1.22
CA ASP A 80 -15.08 4.20 2.20
C ASP A 80 -14.57 4.84 3.49
N ALA A 81 -14.63 6.17 3.54
CA ALA A 81 -14.22 6.94 4.71
C ALA A 81 -15.17 6.78 5.92
N ALA A 82 -16.34 6.16 5.75
CA ALA A 82 -17.30 5.98 6.84
C ALA A 82 -17.08 4.70 7.63
N THR A 83 -16.70 3.61 6.97
CA THR A 83 -16.54 2.29 7.62
C THR A 83 -15.11 1.76 7.55
N TYR A 84 -14.21 2.42 6.78
CA TYR A 84 -12.83 1.99 6.59
C TYR A 84 -12.74 0.54 6.09
N SER A 85 -13.64 0.17 5.18
CA SER A 85 -13.83 -1.23 4.74
C SER A 85 -12.83 -1.69 3.68
N ASP A 86 -12.00 -0.80 3.15
CA ASP A 86 -10.96 -1.17 2.20
C ASP A 86 -9.94 -2.09 2.87
N ALA A 87 -9.76 -3.28 2.32
CA ALA A 87 -8.88 -4.28 2.89
C ALA A 87 -7.42 -4.02 2.50
N TYR A 88 -6.58 -3.66 3.48
CA TYR A 88 -5.14 -3.61 3.24
C TYR A 88 -4.63 -5.02 2.92
N CYS A 89 -3.89 -5.11 1.82
CA CYS A 89 -3.29 -6.37 1.38
C CYS A 89 -1.93 -6.12 0.72
N PHE A 90 -1.13 -7.17 0.66
CA PHE A 90 0.22 -7.11 0.13
C PHE A 90 0.64 -8.43 -0.50
N PHE A 91 1.59 -8.36 -1.44
CA PHE A 91 2.31 -9.51 -1.94
C PHE A 91 3.52 -9.83 -1.06
N ASP A 92 3.87 -11.10 -0.97
CA ASP A 92 5.10 -11.60 -0.36
C ASP A 92 6.37 -11.08 -1.07
N LEU A 93 6.25 -10.68 -2.34
CA LEU A 93 7.30 -10.05 -3.13
C LEU A 93 6.96 -8.57 -3.40
N LYS A 94 7.90 -7.66 -3.17
CA LYS A 94 7.81 -6.24 -3.54
C LYS A 94 8.44 -5.97 -4.91
N THR A 95 9.40 -6.82 -5.29
CA THR A 95 10.05 -6.82 -6.61
C THR A 95 10.14 -8.23 -7.16
N ALA A 96 10.09 -8.36 -8.49
CA ALA A 96 10.21 -9.63 -9.20
C ALA A 96 11.16 -9.48 -10.40
N SER A 97 11.55 -10.60 -11.01
CA SER A 97 12.22 -10.63 -12.31
C SER A 97 11.23 -10.97 -13.42
N GLU A 98 11.53 -10.67 -14.67
CA GLU A 98 10.72 -11.07 -15.82
C GLU A 98 10.57 -12.60 -15.92
N GLY A 99 9.46 -13.05 -16.49
CA GLY A 99 9.11 -14.46 -16.66
C GLY A 99 7.86 -14.85 -15.87
N ASP A 100 7.77 -16.12 -15.49
CA ASP A 100 6.68 -16.61 -14.66
C ASP A 100 6.96 -16.29 -13.18
N VAL A 101 6.11 -15.47 -12.58
CA VAL A 101 6.21 -15.04 -11.18
C VAL A 101 5.05 -15.63 -10.40
N THR A 102 5.38 -16.37 -9.33
CA THR A 102 4.39 -16.83 -8.35
C THR A 102 4.39 -15.88 -7.16
N LEU A 103 3.23 -15.34 -6.82
CA LEU A 103 3.00 -14.38 -5.75
C LEU A 103 2.01 -14.96 -4.75
N THR A 104 2.17 -14.61 -3.48
CA THR A 104 1.19 -14.87 -2.43
C THR A 104 0.56 -13.55 -1.99
N LEU A 105 -0.76 -13.41 -2.17
CA LEU A 105 -1.52 -12.26 -1.70
C LEU A 105 -2.06 -12.53 -0.30
N SER A 106 -1.70 -11.67 0.63
CA SER A 106 -2.14 -11.70 2.02
C SER A 106 -2.89 -10.42 2.38
N GLY A 107 -3.93 -10.55 3.19
CA GLY A 107 -4.68 -9.43 3.76
C GLY A 107 -4.43 -9.31 5.25
N VAL A 108 -4.58 -8.09 5.75
CA VAL A 108 -4.47 -7.76 7.17
C VAL A 108 -5.85 -7.63 7.78
N SER A 109 -6.05 -8.22 8.94
CA SER A 109 -7.25 -8.08 9.77
C SER A 109 -6.87 -8.01 11.24
N PHE A 110 -7.83 -7.70 12.11
CA PHE A 110 -7.63 -7.71 13.56
C PHE A 110 -8.58 -8.71 14.22
N ASP A 111 -8.08 -9.42 15.22
CA ASP A 111 -8.93 -10.23 16.05
C ASP A 111 -9.69 -9.37 17.10
N LYS A 112 -10.50 -10.04 17.94
CA LYS A 112 -11.27 -9.39 19.01
C LYS A 112 -10.41 -8.67 20.08
N ASP A 113 -9.14 -9.01 20.16
CA ASP A 113 -8.17 -8.44 21.12
C ASP A 113 -7.25 -7.42 20.43
N PHE A 114 -7.62 -6.97 19.21
CA PHE A 114 -6.84 -6.06 18.34
C PHE A 114 -5.46 -6.59 17.96
N THR A 115 -5.27 -7.91 17.97
CA THR A 115 -4.05 -8.54 17.44
C THR A 115 -4.13 -8.57 15.92
N LEU A 116 -3.08 -8.10 15.26
CA LEU A 116 -2.98 -8.11 13.81
C LEU A 116 -2.84 -9.55 13.31
N LEU A 117 -3.71 -9.95 12.41
CA LEU A 117 -3.71 -11.22 11.73
C LEU A 117 -3.41 -11.03 10.26
N THR A 118 -2.63 -11.95 9.69
CA THR A 118 -2.36 -12.03 8.26
C THR A 118 -2.99 -13.31 7.71
N ASN A 119 -3.86 -13.15 6.70
CA ASN A 119 -4.59 -14.26 6.11
C ASN A 119 -4.43 -14.25 4.59
N PRO A 120 -4.38 -15.41 3.92
CA PRO A 120 -4.37 -15.45 2.46
C PRO A 120 -5.66 -14.90 1.89
N ILE A 121 -5.58 -14.17 0.77
CA ILE A 121 -6.74 -13.71 0.01
C ILE A 121 -6.91 -14.61 -1.21
N ALA A 122 -7.96 -15.43 -1.19
CA ALA A 122 -8.35 -16.29 -2.30
C ALA A 122 -9.32 -15.58 -3.25
N GLY A 123 -9.30 -15.96 -4.52
CA GLY A 123 -10.25 -15.47 -5.53
C GLY A 123 -9.97 -14.04 -6.02
N ALA A 124 -8.84 -13.46 -5.70
CA ALA A 124 -8.42 -12.17 -6.26
C ALA A 124 -7.81 -12.38 -7.65
N THR A 125 -8.17 -11.53 -8.60
CA THR A 125 -7.61 -11.52 -9.95
C THR A 125 -6.33 -10.70 -9.97
N ILE A 126 -5.24 -11.27 -10.46
CA ILE A 126 -3.99 -10.55 -10.67
C ILE A 126 -4.15 -9.59 -11.86
N THR A 127 -3.61 -8.39 -11.69
CA THR A 127 -3.52 -7.40 -12.77
C THR A 127 -2.06 -7.10 -13.11
N VAL A 128 -1.80 -6.81 -14.38
CA VAL A 128 -0.50 -6.33 -14.87
C VAL A 128 -0.73 -5.00 -15.56
N ASN A 129 -0.03 -3.96 -15.10
CA ASN A 129 -0.20 -2.58 -15.59
C ASN A 129 -1.67 -2.11 -15.57
N GLY A 130 -2.44 -2.56 -14.55
CA GLY A 130 -3.86 -2.24 -14.39
C GLY A 130 -4.83 -3.12 -15.17
N GLU A 131 -4.36 -3.97 -16.10
CA GLU A 131 -5.20 -4.87 -16.88
C GLU A 131 -5.37 -6.23 -16.18
N LYS A 132 -6.61 -6.72 -16.08
CA LYS A 132 -6.91 -8.05 -15.52
C LYS A 132 -6.27 -9.15 -16.36
N THR A 133 -5.67 -10.14 -15.69
CA THR A 133 -5.17 -11.37 -16.30
C THR A 133 -6.11 -12.55 -16.01
N ASP A 134 -5.79 -13.73 -16.54
CA ASP A 134 -6.50 -14.97 -16.19
C ASP A 134 -6.01 -15.58 -14.85
N ALA A 135 -4.96 -15.02 -14.24
CA ALA A 135 -4.41 -15.52 -12.99
C ALA A 135 -5.29 -15.08 -11.80
N VAL A 136 -5.75 -16.07 -11.03
CA VAL A 136 -6.59 -15.85 -9.84
C VAL A 136 -5.93 -16.55 -8.65
N THR A 137 -5.94 -15.92 -7.49
CA THR A 137 -5.36 -16.49 -6.28
C THR A 137 -6.15 -17.71 -5.79
N ASP A 138 -5.44 -18.77 -5.43
CA ASP A 138 -5.99 -20.00 -4.86
C ASP A 138 -6.35 -19.86 -3.37
N GLU A 139 -6.71 -20.95 -2.71
CA GLU A 139 -7.06 -20.99 -1.27
C GLU A 139 -5.91 -20.57 -0.34
N ASN A 140 -4.67 -20.62 -0.81
CA ASN A 140 -3.47 -20.18 -0.10
C ASN A 140 -3.06 -18.75 -0.47
N GLY A 141 -3.86 -18.04 -1.27
CA GLY A 141 -3.55 -16.71 -1.80
C GLY A 141 -2.54 -16.71 -2.93
N GLN A 142 -2.18 -17.86 -3.51
CA GLN A 142 -1.14 -17.99 -4.52
C GLN A 142 -1.69 -17.84 -5.94
N ALA A 143 -0.96 -17.12 -6.79
CA ALA A 143 -1.20 -17.04 -8.21
C ALA A 143 0.12 -16.96 -8.96
N THR A 144 0.15 -17.47 -10.20
CA THR A 144 1.29 -17.33 -11.11
C THR A 144 0.90 -16.51 -12.31
N VAL A 145 1.72 -15.53 -12.68
CA VAL A 145 1.52 -14.65 -13.82
C VAL A 145 2.81 -14.49 -14.60
N THR A 146 2.72 -14.42 -15.93
CA THR A 146 3.88 -14.15 -16.81
C THR A 146 4.00 -12.64 -17.01
N VAL A 147 5.18 -12.09 -16.73
CA VAL A 147 5.47 -10.65 -16.74
C VAL A 147 6.77 -10.31 -17.47
N LYS A 148 6.93 -9.06 -17.83
CA LYS A 148 8.12 -8.49 -18.49
C LYS A 148 8.77 -7.45 -17.58
N ALA A 149 10.03 -7.16 -17.85
CA ALA A 149 10.75 -6.05 -17.20
C ALA A 149 9.94 -4.74 -17.30
N GLY A 150 9.85 -4.01 -16.19
CA GLY A 150 9.10 -2.76 -16.05
C GLY A 150 7.60 -2.93 -15.79
N ASP A 151 7.05 -4.15 -15.80
CA ASP A 151 5.64 -4.36 -15.46
C ASP A 151 5.38 -4.11 -13.98
N VAL A 152 4.14 -3.67 -13.67
CA VAL A 152 3.63 -3.52 -12.31
C VAL A 152 2.51 -4.53 -12.09
N ILE A 153 2.72 -5.41 -11.12
CA ILE A 153 1.73 -6.42 -10.72
C ILE A 153 0.90 -5.88 -9.56
N SER A 154 -0.42 -6.05 -9.65
CA SER A 154 -1.36 -5.73 -8.59
C SER A 154 -2.48 -6.76 -8.54
N ALA A 155 -3.52 -6.55 -7.73
CA ALA A 155 -4.67 -7.44 -7.64
C ALA A 155 -5.96 -6.65 -7.42
N VAL A 156 -7.07 -7.23 -7.87
CA VAL A 156 -8.43 -6.74 -7.63
C VAL A 156 -9.32 -7.90 -7.17
N SER A 157 -10.38 -7.60 -6.45
CA SER A 157 -11.37 -8.61 -6.03
C SER A 157 -12.78 -8.14 -6.36
N ASP A 158 -13.63 -9.08 -6.77
CA ASP A 158 -15.04 -8.80 -7.04
C ASP A 158 -15.90 -8.89 -5.75
N THR A 159 -15.33 -9.35 -4.64
CA THR A 159 -16.04 -9.56 -3.35
C THR A 159 -15.66 -8.58 -2.25
N MET A 160 -14.55 -7.86 -2.40
CA MET A 160 -14.08 -6.86 -1.44
C MET A 160 -13.27 -5.77 -2.14
N THR A 161 -13.26 -4.57 -1.58
CA THR A 161 -12.38 -3.49 -2.04
C THR A 161 -10.99 -3.71 -1.47
N LEU A 162 -10.03 -4.05 -2.34
CA LEU A 162 -8.63 -4.18 -1.95
C LEU A 162 -7.93 -2.82 -2.04
N VAL A 163 -7.11 -2.50 -1.06
CA VAL A 163 -6.02 -1.54 -1.25
C VAL A 163 -5.06 -2.18 -2.25
N PRO A 164 -4.82 -1.57 -3.43
CA PRO A 164 -4.06 -2.23 -4.49
C PRO A 164 -2.66 -2.63 -4.02
N PRO A 165 -2.33 -3.94 -3.92
CA PRO A 165 -0.97 -4.37 -3.62
C PRO A 165 -0.07 -4.07 -4.81
N CYS A 166 1.25 -3.95 -4.58
CA CYS A 166 2.20 -3.61 -5.63
C CYS A 166 3.43 -4.53 -5.58
N CYS A 167 3.78 -5.08 -6.74
CA CYS A 167 5.07 -5.73 -6.99
C CYS A 167 5.61 -5.21 -8.33
N VAL A 168 6.82 -4.68 -8.35
CA VAL A 168 7.45 -4.11 -9.54
C VAL A 168 8.40 -5.12 -10.15
N VAL A 169 8.30 -5.34 -11.46
CA VAL A 169 9.23 -6.21 -12.19
C VAL A 169 10.48 -5.40 -12.55
N ALA A 170 11.63 -5.85 -12.05
CA ALA A 170 12.90 -5.17 -12.28
C ALA A 170 13.22 -5.06 -13.79
N GLU A 171 13.86 -3.95 -14.18
CA GLU A 171 14.37 -3.71 -15.54
C GLU A 171 15.60 -4.56 -15.87
#